data_8a678827b6c6945494229d7c37eca3c4
#
_entry.id   8a678827b6c6945494229d7c37eca3c4
#
_cell.length_a   1.000
_cell.length_b   1.000
_cell.length_c   1.000
_cell.angle_alpha   90.00
_cell.angle_beta   90.00
_cell.angle_gamma   90.00
#
_symmetry.space_group_name_H-M   'P 1'
#
loop_
_entity.id
_entity.type
_entity.pdbx_description
1 polymer ?
#
loop_
_entity_poly.entity_id
_entity_poly.type
_entity_poly.pdbx_seq_one_letter_code
_entity_poly.pdbx_strand_id
1 'polypeptide(L)'
;MKQILFPFEIDNPIYKEAYVYAVKFARNLNTQMILLNTFIITAGNDITKDKYSKLIRNKWFKAYNEVSKLNKYYLEEHARTDNQLIIKFDYRFINGTLKEEIKNVAREDAVGLIVLPVSDRKEMNKRQLEIIHDNLFEKNRVSLLVIPFKGVFKPINNIVFLTDLKKLHHFTQYLNNVIQCAEAFDSNIHFVNISSKESDVNQENSEVYQEIMKITNKNPRYVYERLIGNNVIESVNQYVENNNADLLVAIKHQHYFLETLFHKSITDEISLNSKVPVLIMREIED
;
A
#
# COMPACT_ATOMS: atom_id res chain seq x y z
N MET A 1 -6.28 15.73 4.64
CA MET A 1 -5.89 14.33 4.39
C MET A 1 -4.68 14.31 3.47
N LYS A 2 -3.74 13.39 3.69
CA LYS A 2 -2.52 13.32 2.87
C LYS A 2 -2.83 12.73 1.49
N GLN A 3 -2.06 13.14 0.48
CA GLN A 3 -2.26 12.74 -0.92
C GLN A 3 -1.84 11.27 -1.18
N ILE A 4 -2.38 10.68 -2.25
CA ILE A 4 -1.96 9.36 -2.74
C ILE A 4 -1.00 9.55 -3.90
N LEU A 5 0.18 8.95 -3.80
CA LEU A 5 1.16 8.88 -4.89
C LEU A 5 0.99 7.57 -5.65
N PHE A 6 0.79 7.67 -6.95
CA PHE A 6 0.73 6.53 -7.86
C PHE A 6 1.85 6.63 -8.88
N PRO A 7 2.99 5.98 -8.66
CA PRO A 7 4.02 5.84 -9.66
C PRO A 7 3.58 4.83 -10.72
N PHE A 8 3.85 5.09 -12.00
CA PHE A 8 3.48 4.20 -13.09
C PHE A 8 4.54 4.13 -14.20
N GLU A 9 4.55 3.01 -14.91
CA GLU A 9 5.39 2.79 -16.10
C GLU A 9 4.50 2.75 -17.36
N ILE A 10 5.03 3.31 -18.46
CA ILE A 10 4.33 3.37 -19.74
C ILE A 10 4.27 1.96 -20.34
N ASP A 11 3.12 1.61 -20.93
CA ASP A 11 2.86 0.32 -21.62
C ASP A 11 3.07 -0.93 -20.72
N ASN A 12 3.01 -0.77 -19.40
CA ASN A 12 3.10 -1.88 -18.46
C ASN A 12 1.70 -2.24 -17.90
N PRO A 13 1.16 -3.40 -18.26
CA PRO A 13 -0.23 -3.77 -17.95
C PRO A 13 -0.53 -3.96 -16.46
N ILE A 14 0.50 -4.21 -15.62
CA ILE A 14 0.29 -4.39 -14.17
C ILE A 14 -0.25 -3.12 -13.49
N TYR A 15 -0.07 -1.95 -14.11
CA TYR A 15 -0.54 -0.68 -13.54
C TYR A 15 -2.05 -0.44 -13.72
N LYS A 16 -2.75 -1.18 -14.58
CA LYS A 16 -4.19 -0.98 -14.80
C LYS A 16 -5.02 -1.20 -13.54
N GLU A 17 -4.92 -2.39 -12.96
CA GLU A 17 -5.66 -2.73 -11.74
C GLU A 17 -5.17 -1.92 -10.53
N ALA A 18 -3.84 -1.73 -10.40
CA ALA A 18 -3.29 -0.87 -9.36
C ALA A 18 -3.80 0.57 -9.45
N TYR A 19 -4.01 1.09 -10.66
CA TYR A 19 -4.64 2.39 -10.89
C TYR A 19 -6.08 2.41 -10.37
N VAL A 20 -6.86 1.36 -10.63
CA VAL A 20 -8.22 1.22 -10.11
C VAL A 20 -8.23 1.27 -8.59
N TYR A 21 -7.34 0.51 -7.92
CA TYR A 21 -7.19 0.58 -6.46
C TYR A 21 -6.85 1.99 -5.99
N ALA A 22 -5.88 2.65 -6.61
CA ALA A 22 -5.48 4.01 -6.25
C ALA A 22 -6.64 5.01 -6.37
N VAL A 23 -7.41 4.93 -7.47
CA VAL A 23 -8.60 5.77 -7.71
C VAL A 23 -9.68 5.49 -6.66
N LYS A 24 -9.99 4.22 -6.36
CA LYS A 24 -11.00 3.85 -5.35
C LYS A 24 -10.60 4.31 -3.96
N PHE A 25 -9.33 4.15 -3.58
CA PHE A 25 -8.81 4.69 -2.33
C PHE A 25 -8.90 6.22 -2.27
N ALA A 26 -8.49 6.92 -3.34
CA ALA A 26 -8.56 8.38 -3.39
C ALA A 26 -10.01 8.89 -3.23
N ARG A 27 -10.97 8.22 -3.87
CA ARG A 27 -12.39 8.57 -3.77
C ARG A 27 -12.95 8.33 -2.38
N ASN A 28 -12.79 7.13 -1.86
CA ASN A 28 -13.39 6.75 -0.57
C ASN A 28 -12.75 7.53 0.59
N LEU A 29 -11.46 7.85 0.49
CA LEU A 29 -10.77 8.67 1.47
C LEU A 29 -10.86 10.18 1.19
N ASN A 30 -11.59 10.60 0.13
CA ASN A 30 -11.76 11.99 -0.29
C ASN A 30 -10.44 12.77 -0.35
N THR A 31 -9.48 12.23 -1.12
CA THR A 31 -8.14 12.82 -1.26
C THR A 31 -7.71 12.97 -2.70
N GLN A 32 -6.58 13.67 -2.94
CA GLN A 32 -6.01 13.91 -4.25
C GLN A 32 -5.02 12.80 -4.63
N MET A 33 -4.77 12.65 -5.94
CA MET A 33 -3.76 11.74 -6.47
C MET A 33 -2.67 12.47 -7.21
N ILE A 34 -1.42 12.07 -6.96
CA ILE A 34 -0.25 12.45 -7.75
C ILE A 34 0.11 11.28 -8.66
N LEU A 35 0.11 11.50 -9.95
CA LEU A 35 0.50 10.53 -10.97
C LEU A 35 1.96 10.79 -11.36
N LEU A 36 2.85 9.88 -10.93
CA LEU A 36 4.29 10.01 -11.14
C LEU A 36 4.77 9.07 -12.24
N ASN A 37 5.37 9.63 -13.29
CA ASN A 37 6.15 8.86 -14.27
C ASN A 37 7.57 9.39 -14.32
N THR A 38 8.55 8.52 -14.28
CA THR A 38 9.95 8.88 -14.40
C THR A 38 10.56 8.32 -15.67
N PHE A 39 11.50 9.07 -16.22
CA PHE A 39 12.26 8.68 -17.41
C PHE A 39 13.70 9.16 -17.30
N ILE A 40 14.61 8.51 -18.01
CA ILE A 40 15.99 8.95 -18.10
C ILE A 40 16.27 9.39 -19.53
N ILE A 41 16.78 10.61 -19.67
CA ILE A 41 17.35 11.10 -20.92
C ILE A 41 18.86 11.06 -20.79
N THR A 42 19.47 10.12 -21.48
CA THR A 42 20.93 10.07 -21.64
C THR A 42 21.28 11.08 -22.73
N ALA A 43 21.76 12.25 -22.34
CA ALA A 43 22.27 13.26 -23.26
C ALA A 43 23.76 13.04 -23.46
N GLY A 44 24.18 12.80 -24.71
CA GLY A 44 25.61 12.97 -25.07
C GLY A 44 26.02 14.44 -24.95
N ASN A 45 27.32 14.69 -24.82
CA ASN A 45 27.86 16.05 -24.63
C ASN A 45 27.46 17.05 -25.73
N ASP A 46 26.95 16.59 -26.87
CA ASP A 46 26.62 17.40 -28.05
C ASP A 46 25.12 17.67 -28.24
N ILE A 47 24.28 17.41 -27.23
CA ILE A 47 22.84 17.64 -27.39
C ILE A 47 22.50 19.13 -27.24
N THR A 48 21.88 19.71 -28.27
CA THR A 48 21.40 21.11 -28.21
C THR A 48 20.21 21.23 -27.26
N LYS A 49 20.01 22.43 -26.68
CA LYS A 49 18.85 22.73 -25.81
C LYS A 49 17.52 22.40 -26.48
N ASP A 50 17.37 22.72 -27.77
CA ASP A 50 16.14 22.45 -28.53
C ASP A 50 15.88 20.93 -28.67
N LYS A 51 16.91 20.17 -28.98
CA LYS A 51 16.82 18.71 -29.09
C LYS A 51 16.47 18.09 -27.73
N TYR A 52 17.11 18.54 -26.65
CA TYR A 52 16.80 18.11 -25.28
C TYR A 52 15.34 18.43 -24.89
N SER A 53 14.88 19.66 -25.12
CA SER A 53 13.51 20.09 -24.86
C SER A 53 12.48 19.27 -25.65
N LYS A 54 12.80 18.90 -26.90
CA LYS A 54 11.95 18.04 -27.74
C LYS A 54 11.86 16.62 -27.17
N LEU A 55 12.96 16.06 -26.66
CA LEU A 55 12.97 14.75 -26.01
C LEU A 55 12.12 14.73 -24.74
N ILE A 56 12.26 15.75 -23.87
CA ILE A 56 11.41 15.87 -22.66
C ILE A 56 9.93 15.93 -23.08
N ARG A 57 9.57 16.79 -24.03
CA ARG A 57 8.18 16.96 -24.49
C ARG A 57 7.59 15.65 -25.01
N ASN A 58 8.39 14.86 -25.75
CA ASN A 58 7.95 13.55 -26.25
C ASN A 58 7.71 12.55 -25.10
N LYS A 59 8.56 12.57 -24.05
CA LYS A 59 8.38 11.73 -22.86
C LYS A 59 7.10 12.09 -22.09
N TRP A 60 6.88 13.41 -21.90
CA TRP A 60 5.67 13.93 -21.27
C TRP A 60 4.40 13.52 -22.03
N PHE A 61 4.43 13.66 -23.36
CA PHE A 61 3.29 13.28 -24.20
C PHE A 61 2.97 11.80 -24.08
N LYS A 62 4.00 10.92 -24.06
CA LYS A 62 3.80 9.48 -23.84
C LYS A 62 3.21 9.18 -22.47
N ALA A 63 3.73 9.80 -21.41
CA ALA A 63 3.21 9.62 -20.05
C ALA A 63 1.75 10.10 -19.93
N TYR A 64 1.42 11.26 -20.52
CA TYR A 64 0.05 11.77 -20.54
C TYR A 64 -0.92 10.85 -21.29
N ASN A 65 -0.49 10.30 -22.43
CA ASN A 65 -1.30 9.33 -23.17
C ASN A 65 -1.53 8.04 -22.37
N GLU A 66 -0.54 7.58 -21.59
CA GLU A 66 -0.71 6.42 -20.73
C GLU A 66 -1.74 6.69 -19.62
N VAL A 67 -1.67 7.85 -18.97
CA VAL A 67 -2.71 8.25 -18.01
C VAL A 67 -4.09 8.28 -18.66
N SER A 68 -4.20 8.76 -19.89
CA SER A 68 -5.46 8.78 -20.64
C SER A 68 -6.00 7.37 -20.87
N LYS A 69 -5.13 6.39 -21.19
CA LYS A 69 -5.51 4.96 -21.31
C LYS A 69 -5.98 4.39 -19.96
N LEU A 70 -5.27 4.68 -18.86
CA LEU A 70 -5.65 4.23 -17.52
C LEU A 70 -7.00 4.81 -17.09
N ASN A 71 -7.23 6.10 -17.33
CA ASN A 71 -8.51 6.75 -17.06
C ASN A 71 -9.64 6.15 -17.88
N LYS A 72 -9.41 5.91 -19.17
CA LYS A 72 -10.39 5.26 -20.05
C LYS A 72 -10.75 3.88 -19.53
N TYR A 73 -9.76 3.05 -19.20
CA TYR A 73 -9.96 1.73 -18.60
C TYR A 73 -10.82 1.80 -17.33
N TYR A 74 -10.47 2.71 -16.40
CA TYR A 74 -11.25 2.89 -15.18
C TYR A 74 -12.70 3.26 -15.47
N LEU A 75 -12.95 4.19 -16.38
CA LEU A 75 -14.28 4.66 -16.71
C LEU A 75 -15.15 3.57 -17.37
N GLU A 76 -14.56 2.78 -18.25
CA GLU A 76 -15.26 1.71 -18.98
C GLU A 76 -15.60 0.51 -18.08
N GLU A 77 -14.69 0.08 -17.24
CA GLU A 77 -14.80 -1.17 -16.49
C GLU A 77 -15.28 -1.00 -15.04
N HIS A 78 -15.01 0.15 -14.40
CA HIS A 78 -15.17 0.32 -12.95
C HIS A 78 -16.01 1.51 -12.51
N ALA A 79 -16.32 2.46 -13.40
CA ALA A 79 -17.04 3.68 -13.02
C ALA A 79 -18.57 3.59 -13.11
N ARG A 80 -19.13 2.52 -13.68
CA ARG A 80 -20.58 2.38 -13.91
C ARG A 80 -21.43 2.45 -12.66
N THR A 81 -20.86 2.17 -11.51
CA THR A 81 -21.54 2.17 -10.19
C THR A 81 -21.14 3.36 -9.31
N ASP A 82 -20.25 4.21 -9.80
CA ASP A 82 -19.66 5.26 -8.98
C ASP A 82 -20.43 6.57 -9.07
N ASN A 83 -20.97 7.03 -7.95
CA ASN A 83 -21.44 8.41 -7.82
C ASN A 83 -20.27 9.38 -8.08
N GLN A 84 -20.54 10.45 -8.85
CA GLN A 84 -19.59 11.39 -9.45
C GLN A 84 -18.71 12.17 -8.46
N LEU A 85 -17.88 11.53 -7.66
CA LEU A 85 -16.83 12.24 -6.93
C LEU A 85 -15.66 12.52 -7.87
N ILE A 86 -15.37 13.80 -8.11
CA ILE A 86 -14.26 14.26 -8.95
C ILE A 86 -12.98 14.16 -8.13
N ILE A 87 -12.06 13.28 -8.55
CA ILE A 87 -10.71 13.23 -7.98
C ILE A 87 -9.87 14.33 -8.64
N LYS A 88 -9.10 15.05 -7.82
CA LYS A 88 -8.08 15.96 -8.35
C LYS A 88 -6.80 15.18 -8.60
N PHE A 89 -6.28 15.31 -9.81
CA PHE A 89 -5.01 14.72 -10.23
C PHE A 89 -3.94 15.81 -10.35
N ASP A 90 -2.75 15.52 -9.83
CA ASP A 90 -1.52 16.24 -10.14
C ASP A 90 -0.59 15.31 -10.94
N TYR A 91 0.10 15.88 -11.93
CA TYR A 91 0.93 15.12 -12.86
C TYR A 91 2.39 15.49 -12.66
N ARG A 92 3.22 14.51 -12.33
CA ARG A 92 4.66 14.64 -12.17
C ARG A 92 5.37 13.73 -13.18
N PHE A 93 5.88 14.32 -14.26
CA PHE A 93 6.66 13.60 -15.28
C PHE A 93 8.09 14.10 -15.23
N ILE A 94 8.98 13.33 -14.62
CA ILE A 94 10.27 13.81 -14.14
C ILE A 94 11.42 13.02 -14.79
N ASN A 95 12.48 13.72 -15.17
CA ASN A 95 13.72 13.09 -15.60
C ASN A 95 14.55 12.71 -14.37
N GLY A 96 14.50 11.45 -13.99
CA GLY A 96 15.17 10.94 -12.80
C GLY A 96 14.90 9.46 -12.58
N THR A 97 15.45 8.89 -11.53
CA THR A 97 15.18 7.50 -11.15
C THR A 97 13.89 7.41 -10.33
N LEU A 98 13.12 6.34 -10.52
CA LEU A 98 11.83 6.17 -9.84
C LEU A 98 11.97 6.27 -8.31
N LYS A 99 12.98 5.62 -7.76
CA LYS A 99 13.24 5.58 -6.31
C LYS A 99 13.52 6.99 -5.73
N GLU A 100 14.38 7.76 -6.38
CA GLU A 100 14.72 9.12 -5.92
C GLU A 100 13.52 10.06 -6.05
N GLU A 101 12.79 9.98 -7.16
CA GLU A 101 11.66 10.87 -7.39
C GLU A 101 10.44 10.55 -6.50
N ILE A 102 10.21 9.28 -6.17
CA ILE A 102 9.23 8.92 -5.12
C ILE A 102 9.59 9.59 -3.79
N LYS A 103 10.89 9.59 -3.41
CA LYS A 103 11.35 10.25 -2.17
C LYS A 103 11.11 11.75 -2.19
N ASN A 104 11.48 12.38 -3.30
CA ASN A 104 11.37 13.82 -3.46
C ASN A 104 9.90 14.24 -3.36
N VAL A 105 9.03 13.63 -4.15
CA VAL A 105 7.58 13.88 -4.15
C VAL A 105 6.95 13.58 -2.79
N ALA A 106 7.34 12.48 -2.14
CA ALA A 106 6.80 12.12 -0.82
C ALA A 106 7.16 13.14 0.28
N ARG A 107 8.32 13.82 0.15
CA ARG A 107 8.73 14.89 1.07
C ARG A 107 8.06 16.22 0.78
N GLU A 108 7.91 16.56 -0.50
CA GLU A 108 7.43 17.88 -0.93
C GLU A 108 5.90 18.01 -0.85
N ASP A 109 5.18 16.94 -1.19
CA ASP A 109 3.75 16.99 -1.49
C ASP A 109 2.84 16.36 -0.40
N ALA A 110 3.30 16.24 0.83
CA ALA A 110 2.50 15.69 1.94
C ALA A 110 1.81 14.34 1.59
N VAL A 111 2.53 13.45 0.91
CA VAL A 111 2.07 12.11 0.56
C VAL A 111 1.83 11.28 1.82
N GLY A 112 0.72 10.57 1.87
CA GLY A 112 0.37 9.66 2.98
C GLY A 112 0.32 8.20 2.58
N LEU A 113 0.08 7.94 1.30
CA LEU A 113 -0.03 6.60 0.76
C LEU A 113 0.63 6.52 -0.62
N ILE A 114 1.43 5.49 -0.84
CA ILE A 114 1.93 5.12 -2.16
C ILE A 114 1.24 3.83 -2.58
N VAL A 115 0.70 3.78 -3.79
CA VAL A 115 0.12 2.56 -4.36
C VAL A 115 1.09 1.98 -5.39
N LEU A 116 1.54 0.76 -5.15
CA LEU A 116 2.57 0.12 -5.96
C LEU A 116 2.11 -1.27 -6.42
N PRO A 117 1.97 -1.52 -7.74
CA PRO A 117 1.78 -2.88 -8.23
C PRO A 117 3.08 -3.66 -8.12
N VAL A 118 2.99 -4.95 -7.83
CA VAL A 118 4.13 -5.87 -7.88
C VAL A 118 3.89 -6.95 -8.93
N SER A 119 4.90 -7.24 -9.73
CA SER A 119 4.89 -8.39 -10.62
C SER A 119 5.04 -9.70 -9.85
N ASP A 120 4.79 -10.83 -10.50
CA ASP A 120 5.10 -12.14 -9.91
C ASP A 120 6.54 -12.11 -9.34
N ARG A 121 6.76 -12.76 -8.19
CA ARG A 121 8.06 -12.77 -7.47
C ARG A 121 9.23 -13.16 -8.38
N LYS A 122 8.98 -14.03 -9.38
CA LYS A 122 10.01 -14.45 -10.35
C LYS A 122 10.36 -13.36 -11.37
N GLU A 123 9.42 -12.45 -11.62
CA GLU A 123 9.54 -11.37 -12.60
C GLU A 123 9.72 -10.00 -11.96
N MET A 124 9.70 -9.96 -10.61
CA MET A 124 9.84 -8.71 -9.87
C MET A 124 11.19 -8.08 -10.17
N ASN A 125 11.13 -6.88 -10.74
CA ASN A 125 12.36 -6.17 -11.02
C ASN A 125 12.99 -5.63 -9.72
N LYS A 126 14.31 -5.49 -9.75
CA LYS A 126 15.09 -4.99 -8.62
C LYS A 126 14.57 -3.65 -8.06
N ARG A 127 14.01 -2.80 -8.93
CA ARG A 127 13.47 -1.47 -8.56
C ARG A 127 12.25 -1.58 -7.65
N GLN A 128 11.33 -2.50 -7.92
CA GLN A 128 10.14 -2.70 -7.07
C GLN A 128 10.54 -3.22 -5.69
N LEU A 129 11.47 -4.18 -5.64
CA LEU A 129 12.01 -4.68 -4.38
C LEU A 129 12.71 -3.56 -3.58
N GLU A 130 13.52 -2.75 -4.23
CA GLU A 130 14.21 -1.62 -3.60
C GLU A 130 13.22 -0.61 -2.99
N ILE A 131 12.05 -0.40 -3.60
CA ILE A 131 11.02 0.50 -3.06
C ILE A 131 10.35 -0.13 -1.83
N ILE A 132 9.99 -1.43 -1.88
CA ILE A 132 9.31 -2.12 -0.78
C ILE A 132 10.23 -2.24 0.44
N HIS A 133 11.50 -2.56 0.22
CA HIS A 133 12.50 -2.76 1.28
C HIS A 133 13.14 -1.45 1.78
N ASP A 134 12.89 -0.32 1.12
CA ASP A 134 13.59 0.91 1.43
C ASP A 134 13.09 1.54 2.74
N ASN A 135 14.02 1.76 3.65
CA ASN A 135 13.81 2.49 4.90
C ASN A 135 13.49 3.98 4.69
N LEU A 136 13.44 4.42 3.44
CA LEU A 136 13.14 5.81 3.09
C LEU A 136 11.75 6.29 3.49
N PHE A 137 10.81 5.34 3.56
CA PHE A 137 9.45 5.64 3.96
C PHE A 137 9.31 5.75 5.49
N GLU A 138 10.26 5.25 6.26
CA GLU A 138 10.27 5.29 7.72
C GLU A 138 10.25 6.73 8.22
N LYS A 139 11.14 7.58 7.70
CA LYS A 139 11.24 8.99 8.11
C LYS A 139 10.06 9.86 7.65
N ASN A 140 9.35 9.48 6.60
CA ASN A 140 8.30 10.31 5.99
C ASN A 140 6.88 9.91 6.41
N ARG A 141 6.70 8.89 7.25
CA ARG A 141 5.37 8.42 7.73
C ARG A 141 4.42 8.09 6.58
N VAL A 142 4.94 7.52 5.49
CA VAL A 142 4.17 7.17 4.30
C VAL A 142 3.83 5.70 4.33
N SER A 143 2.56 5.35 4.18
CA SER A 143 2.09 3.98 4.04
C SER A 143 2.27 3.50 2.60
N LEU A 144 2.37 2.19 2.42
CA LEU A 144 2.52 1.56 1.12
C LEU A 144 1.38 0.56 0.90
N LEU A 145 0.60 0.73 -0.18
CA LEU A 145 -0.39 -0.24 -0.64
C LEU A 145 0.23 -1.05 -1.78
N VAL A 146 0.52 -2.31 -1.51
CA VAL A 146 1.09 -3.25 -2.48
C VAL A 146 -0.05 -4.01 -3.16
N ILE A 147 -0.17 -3.90 -4.48
CA ILE A 147 -1.18 -4.59 -5.27
C ILE A 147 -0.55 -5.80 -5.96
N PRO A 148 -1.01 -7.04 -5.70
CA PRO A 148 -0.46 -8.24 -6.33
C PRO A 148 -0.75 -8.26 -7.84
N PHE A 149 0.13 -8.88 -8.62
CA PHE A 149 0.11 -8.90 -10.09
C PHE A 149 -1.22 -9.37 -10.71
N LYS A 150 -1.90 -10.32 -10.08
CA LYS A 150 -3.20 -10.84 -10.52
C LYS A 150 -4.39 -10.24 -9.75
N GLY A 151 -4.14 -9.19 -9.02
CA GLY A 151 -5.16 -8.54 -8.20
C GLY A 151 -6.10 -7.70 -9.05
N VAL A 152 -7.19 -8.30 -9.52
CA VAL A 152 -8.33 -7.55 -10.05
C VAL A 152 -9.01 -6.82 -8.89
N PHE A 153 -9.40 -5.57 -9.10
CA PHE A 153 -10.10 -4.81 -8.06
C PHE A 153 -11.39 -5.51 -7.63
N LYS A 154 -11.54 -5.68 -6.33
CA LYS A 154 -12.78 -6.10 -5.67
C LYS A 154 -13.18 -5.08 -4.61
N PRO A 155 -14.48 -4.94 -4.31
CA PRO A 155 -14.90 -4.17 -3.14
C PRO A 155 -14.19 -4.67 -1.88
N ILE A 156 -13.77 -3.74 -1.02
CA ILE A 156 -13.08 -4.08 0.22
C ILE A 156 -14.13 -4.24 1.30
N ASN A 157 -14.63 -5.46 1.48
CA ASN A 157 -15.65 -5.78 2.48
C ASN A 157 -15.05 -6.30 3.78
N ASN A 158 -13.90 -7.02 3.69
CA ASN A 158 -13.25 -7.63 4.84
C ASN A 158 -11.77 -7.22 4.88
N ILE A 159 -11.39 -6.54 5.95
CA ILE A 159 -10.03 -6.11 6.25
C ILE A 159 -9.46 -7.02 7.33
N VAL A 160 -8.31 -7.64 7.08
CA VAL A 160 -7.54 -8.36 8.10
C VAL A 160 -6.41 -7.46 8.58
N PHE A 161 -6.40 -7.09 9.86
CA PHE A 161 -5.35 -6.32 10.49
C PHE A 161 -4.49 -7.24 11.35
N LEU A 162 -3.23 -7.40 10.96
CA LEU A 162 -2.26 -8.23 11.68
C LEU A 162 -1.64 -7.47 12.84
N THR A 163 -1.62 -8.09 14.02
CA THR A 163 -1.00 -7.54 15.23
C THR A 163 -0.23 -8.62 16.00
N ASP A 164 0.84 -8.24 16.66
CA ASP A 164 1.58 -9.10 17.60
C ASP A 164 1.28 -8.78 19.07
N LEU A 165 0.36 -7.85 19.33
CA LEU A 165 -0.03 -7.36 20.65
C LEU A 165 1.12 -6.75 21.48
N LYS A 166 2.29 -6.53 20.89
CA LYS A 166 3.37 -5.82 21.54
C LYS A 166 3.06 -4.34 21.65
N LYS A 167 3.61 -3.68 22.66
CA LYS A 167 3.46 -2.25 22.83
C LYS A 167 4.04 -1.51 21.60
N LEU A 168 3.19 -0.74 20.97
CA LEU A 168 3.51 0.13 19.86
C LEU A 168 3.38 1.58 20.30
N HIS A 169 4.41 2.36 20.02
CA HIS A 169 4.24 3.80 20.08
C HIS A 169 3.15 4.20 19.07
N HIS A 170 2.21 5.05 19.49
CA HIS A 170 1.10 5.52 18.64
C HIS A 170 0.14 4.44 18.10
N PHE A 171 0.00 3.27 18.77
CA PHE A 171 -0.92 2.20 18.32
C PHE A 171 -2.33 2.71 18.07
N THR A 172 -2.86 3.55 18.94
CA THR A 172 -4.17 4.21 18.78
C THR A 172 -4.30 4.95 17.46
N GLN A 173 -3.22 5.58 16.97
CA GLN A 173 -3.24 6.28 15.68
C GLN A 173 -3.34 5.29 14.49
N TYR A 174 -2.61 4.17 14.53
CA TYR A 174 -2.72 3.13 13.50
C TYR A 174 -4.11 2.53 13.48
N LEU A 175 -4.62 2.21 14.67
CA LEU A 175 -5.97 1.68 14.86
C LEU A 175 -7.02 2.63 14.26
N ASN A 176 -6.93 3.93 14.56
CA ASN A 176 -7.82 4.95 14.00
C ASN A 176 -7.71 5.03 12.46
N ASN A 177 -6.50 4.91 11.89
CA ASN A 177 -6.32 4.92 10.45
C ASN A 177 -6.97 3.69 9.78
N VAL A 178 -6.87 2.51 10.40
CA VAL A 178 -7.53 1.29 9.88
C VAL A 178 -9.05 1.41 10.00
N ILE A 179 -9.55 1.93 11.12
CA ILE A 179 -10.99 2.17 11.31
C ILE A 179 -11.51 3.16 10.28
N GLN A 180 -10.83 4.28 10.05
CA GLN A 180 -11.20 5.24 9.01
C GLN A 180 -11.20 4.60 7.61
N CYS A 181 -10.25 3.73 7.32
CA CYS A 181 -10.24 2.96 6.09
C CYS A 181 -11.47 2.04 6.00
N ALA A 182 -11.77 1.30 7.06
CA ALA A 182 -12.92 0.40 7.09
C ALA A 182 -14.25 1.16 6.96
N GLU A 183 -14.40 2.30 7.62
CA GLU A 183 -15.59 3.17 7.50
C GLU A 183 -15.72 3.70 6.06
N ALA A 184 -14.62 4.13 5.43
CA ALA A 184 -14.63 4.66 4.08
C ALA A 184 -15.04 3.61 3.02
N PHE A 185 -14.78 2.33 3.27
CA PHE A 185 -15.14 1.21 2.40
C PHE A 185 -16.37 0.42 2.89
N ASP A 186 -16.95 0.77 4.02
CA ASP A 186 -18.03 0.04 4.72
C ASP A 186 -17.64 -1.42 5.05
N SER A 187 -16.42 -1.62 5.49
CA SER A 187 -15.78 -2.93 5.69
C SER A 187 -15.93 -3.46 7.12
N ASN A 188 -15.84 -4.79 7.26
CA ASN A 188 -15.56 -5.46 8.52
C ASN A 188 -14.06 -5.42 8.83
N ILE A 189 -13.67 -5.53 10.11
CA ILE A 189 -12.28 -5.66 10.51
C ILE A 189 -12.08 -6.93 11.34
N HIS A 190 -11.12 -7.74 10.93
CA HIS A 190 -10.61 -8.86 11.69
C HIS A 190 -9.23 -8.49 12.26
N PHE A 191 -9.16 -8.23 13.56
CA PHE A 191 -7.89 -8.07 14.28
C PHE A 191 -7.32 -9.44 14.55
N VAL A 192 -6.21 -9.78 13.91
CA VAL A 192 -5.64 -11.12 13.97
C VAL A 192 -4.27 -11.07 14.63
N ASN A 193 -4.18 -11.74 15.78
CA ASN A 193 -2.91 -11.99 16.45
C ASN A 193 -2.38 -13.37 16.06
N ILE A 194 -1.09 -13.41 15.68
CA ILE A 194 -0.43 -14.68 15.35
C ILE A 194 0.66 -14.94 16.37
N SER A 195 0.58 -16.09 17.06
CA SER A 195 1.60 -16.53 17.99
C SER A 195 2.11 -17.94 17.66
N SER A 196 3.39 -18.19 17.94
CA SER A 196 4.01 -19.50 17.70
C SER A 196 3.76 -20.50 18.83
N LYS A 197 3.28 -20.05 19.98
CA LYS A 197 3.09 -20.88 21.19
C LYS A 197 1.82 -20.50 21.94
N GLU A 198 1.18 -21.52 22.56
CA GLU A 198 0.07 -21.30 23.51
C GLU A 198 0.49 -20.49 24.75
N SER A 199 1.77 -20.52 25.12
CA SER A 199 2.30 -19.87 26.32
C SER A 199 2.37 -18.32 26.26
N ASP A 200 2.08 -17.73 25.11
CA ASP A 200 2.02 -16.25 24.97
C ASP A 200 0.70 -15.66 25.52
N VAL A 201 0.02 -16.39 26.44
CA VAL A 201 -1.24 -15.99 27.09
C VAL A 201 -1.13 -14.63 27.81
N ASN A 202 0.07 -14.24 28.25
CA ASN A 202 0.31 -12.94 28.89
C ASN A 202 0.13 -11.72 27.96
N GLN A 203 0.06 -11.93 26.65
CA GLN A 203 -0.15 -10.84 25.68
C GLN A 203 -1.60 -10.29 25.70
N GLU A 204 -2.56 -11.06 26.18
CA GLU A 204 -3.95 -10.63 26.35
C GLU A 204 -4.14 -9.56 27.44
N ASN A 205 -3.13 -9.34 28.27
CA ASN A 205 -3.09 -8.23 29.22
C ASN A 205 -2.38 -6.96 28.67
N SER A 206 -1.95 -6.99 27.40
CA SER A 206 -1.27 -5.84 26.81
C SER A 206 -2.23 -4.67 26.58
N GLU A 207 -1.71 -3.44 26.64
CA GLU A 207 -2.47 -2.23 26.32
C GLU A 207 -3.10 -2.31 24.91
N VAL A 208 -2.37 -2.90 23.97
CA VAL A 208 -2.81 -3.09 22.57
C VAL A 208 -4.06 -3.99 22.50
N TYR A 209 -4.03 -5.12 23.20
CA TYR A 209 -5.19 -6.02 23.29
C TYR A 209 -6.40 -5.34 23.91
N GLN A 210 -6.20 -4.61 25.02
CA GLN A 210 -7.29 -3.91 25.70
C GLN A 210 -7.92 -2.84 24.79
N GLU A 211 -7.13 -2.13 23.99
CA GLU A 211 -7.67 -1.17 23.01
C GLU A 211 -8.48 -1.86 21.91
N ILE A 212 -7.97 -2.98 21.37
CA ILE A 212 -8.71 -3.77 20.37
C ILE A 212 -10.04 -4.26 20.94
N MET A 213 -10.03 -4.88 22.13
CA MET A 213 -11.25 -5.40 22.77
C MET A 213 -12.27 -4.30 23.08
N LYS A 214 -11.81 -3.11 23.44
CA LYS A 214 -12.69 -1.94 23.67
C LYS A 214 -13.44 -1.52 22.41
N ILE A 215 -12.86 -1.73 21.24
CA ILE A 215 -13.45 -1.38 19.95
C ILE A 215 -14.33 -2.50 19.43
N THR A 216 -13.86 -3.75 19.47
CA THR A 216 -14.64 -4.92 19.03
C THR A 216 -15.92 -5.08 19.85
N ASN A 217 -15.89 -4.81 21.14
CA ASN A 217 -17.09 -4.84 22.00
C ASN A 217 -18.14 -3.77 21.65
N LYS A 218 -17.75 -2.71 20.93
CA LYS A 218 -18.66 -1.62 20.53
C LYS A 218 -19.20 -1.77 19.12
N ASN A 219 -18.53 -2.53 18.25
CA ASN A 219 -18.93 -2.68 16.87
C ASN A 219 -18.91 -4.16 16.45
N PRO A 220 -20.08 -4.78 16.19
CA PRO A 220 -20.17 -6.20 15.84
C PRO A 220 -19.52 -6.56 14.50
N ARG A 221 -19.16 -5.57 13.67
CA ARG A 221 -18.41 -5.78 12.43
C ARG A 221 -16.91 -5.94 12.66
N TYR A 222 -16.45 -5.75 13.90
CA TYR A 222 -15.04 -5.86 14.26
C TYR A 222 -14.86 -7.06 15.19
N VAL A 223 -13.98 -7.96 14.81
CA VAL A 223 -13.72 -9.18 15.56
C VAL A 223 -12.23 -9.30 15.90
N TYR A 224 -11.93 -9.98 17.00
CA TYR A 224 -10.56 -10.31 17.36
C TYR A 224 -10.40 -11.83 17.31
N GLU A 225 -9.35 -12.30 16.68
CA GLU A 225 -9.00 -13.70 16.60
C GLU A 225 -7.52 -13.94 16.86
N ARG A 226 -7.24 -15.06 17.52
CA ARG A 226 -5.89 -15.52 17.77
C ARG A 226 -5.61 -16.77 16.97
N LEU A 227 -4.55 -16.72 16.17
CA LEU A 227 -4.05 -17.87 15.42
C LEU A 227 -2.79 -18.40 16.07
N ILE A 228 -2.72 -19.73 16.21
CA ILE A 228 -1.53 -20.43 16.68
C ILE A 228 -0.94 -21.18 15.50
N GLY A 229 0.31 -20.87 15.13
CA GLY A 229 0.96 -21.52 13.99
C GLY A 229 2.46 -21.29 13.96
N ASN A 230 3.19 -22.33 13.56
CA ASN A 230 4.66 -22.26 13.45
C ASN A 230 5.11 -21.54 12.16
N ASN A 231 4.23 -21.44 11.17
CA ASN A 231 4.49 -20.73 9.91
C ASN A 231 3.51 -19.57 9.77
N VAL A 232 3.96 -18.37 10.12
CA VAL A 232 3.13 -17.15 10.12
C VAL A 232 2.55 -16.88 8.74
N ILE A 233 3.35 -16.99 7.67
CA ILE A 233 2.93 -16.67 6.31
C ILE A 233 1.83 -17.61 5.85
N GLU A 234 1.98 -18.89 6.11
CA GLU A 234 0.98 -19.89 5.76
C GLU A 234 -0.32 -19.67 6.55
N SER A 235 -0.22 -19.42 7.86
CA SER A 235 -1.37 -19.14 8.72
C SER A 235 -2.13 -17.87 8.26
N VAL A 236 -1.41 -16.79 7.89
CA VAL A 236 -2.01 -15.58 7.32
C VAL A 236 -2.74 -15.89 6.02
N ASN A 237 -2.09 -16.59 5.08
CA ASN A 237 -2.68 -16.88 3.78
C ASN A 237 -3.93 -17.76 3.92
N GLN A 238 -3.91 -18.76 4.78
CA GLN A 238 -5.07 -19.60 5.07
C GLN A 238 -6.21 -18.77 5.69
N TYR A 239 -5.88 -17.90 6.64
CA TYR A 239 -6.88 -17.02 7.27
C TYR A 239 -7.52 -16.06 6.25
N VAL A 240 -6.72 -15.44 5.42
CA VAL A 240 -7.17 -14.54 4.33
C VAL A 240 -8.13 -15.26 3.39
N GLU A 241 -7.81 -16.49 2.99
CA GLU A 241 -8.67 -17.30 2.12
C GLU A 241 -9.97 -17.72 2.81
N ASN A 242 -9.90 -18.23 4.03
CA ASN A 242 -11.06 -18.77 4.76
C ASN A 242 -12.07 -17.67 5.11
N ASN A 243 -11.61 -16.44 5.33
CA ASN A 243 -12.45 -15.31 5.71
C ASN A 243 -12.76 -14.36 4.53
N ASN A 244 -12.41 -14.74 3.30
CA ASN A 244 -12.60 -13.92 2.10
C ASN A 244 -12.10 -12.48 2.31
N ALA A 245 -10.91 -12.33 2.87
CA ALA A 245 -10.32 -11.02 3.08
C ALA A 245 -10.01 -10.33 1.74
N ASP A 246 -10.29 -9.03 1.66
CA ASP A 246 -10.08 -8.21 0.47
C ASP A 246 -8.88 -7.27 0.62
N LEU A 247 -8.47 -7.00 1.86
CA LEU A 247 -7.31 -6.18 2.19
C LEU A 247 -6.62 -6.74 3.43
N LEU A 248 -5.31 -6.92 3.34
CA LEU A 248 -4.47 -7.23 4.49
C LEU A 248 -3.76 -5.95 4.95
N VAL A 249 -3.75 -5.70 6.25
CA VAL A 249 -3.07 -4.55 6.86
C VAL A 249 -2.02 -5.05 7.84
N ALA A 250 -0.82 -4.51 7.75
CA ALA A 250 0.28 -4.83 8.66
C ALA A 250 1.06 -3.55 9.02
N ILE A 251 1.61 -3.51 10.24
CA ILE A 251 2.51 -2.44 10.67
C ILE A 251 3.94 -2.93 10.52
N LYS A 252 4.78 -2.18 9.80
CA LYS A 252 6.21 -2.45 9.70
C LYS A 252 6.95 -1.68 10.79
N HIS A 253 7.54 -2.43 11.72
CA HIS A 253 8.40 -1.90 12.78
C HIS A 253 9.83 -1.74 12.29
N GLN A 254 10.55 -0.75 12.80
CA GLN A 254 11.97 -0.55 12.46
C GLN A 254 12.87 -1.63 13.07
N HIS A 255 12.52 -2.15 14.25
CA HIS A 255 13.47 -2.98 14.99
C HIS A 255 12.99 -4.33 15.51
N TYR A 256 11.69 -4.68 15.50
CA TYR A 256 11.24 -5.86 16.27
C TYR A 256 10.11 -6.73 15.72
N PHE A 257 9.38 -6.32 14.71
CA PHE A 257 8.24 -7.14 14.31
C PHE A 257 8.70 -8.28 13.41
N LEU A 258 8.71 -9.50 13.96
CA LEU A 258 8.97 -10.75 13.26
C LEU A 258 10.44 -11.05 12.87
N GLU A 259 11.41 -10.15 13.15
CA GLU A 259 12.84 -10.44 12.90
C GLU A 259 13.39 -11.53 13.81
N THR A 260 12.79 -11.78 14.96
CA THR A 260 13.22 -12.82 15.91
C THR A 260 12.96 -14.23 15.42
N LEU A 261 12.14 -14.43 14.41
CA LEU A 261 11.83 -15.76 13.87
C LEU A 261 12.45 -16.05 12.50
N PHE A 262 12.82 -14.98 11.73
CA PHE A 262 13.36 -15.17 10.38
C PHE A 262 14.29 -14.01 9.99
N HIS A 263 15.35 -14.31 9.25
CA HIS A 263 16.36 -13.35 8.75
C HIS A 263 15.84 -12.36 7.69
N LYS A 264 14.52 -12.28 7.45
CA LYS A 264 13.86 -11.35 6.52
C LYS A 264 12.59 -10.80 7.15
N SER A 265 12.24 -9.55 6.82
CA SER A 265 10.99 -8.93 7.28
C SER A 265 9.78 -9.75 6.82
N ILE A 266 8.98 -10.27 7.77
CA ILE A 266 7.75 -11.02 7.44
C ILE A 266 6.74 -10.12 6.73
N THR A 267 6.67 -8.84 7.08
CA THR A 267 5.80 -7.87 6.39
C THR A 267 6.16 -7.78 4.91
N ASP A 268 7.45 -7.78 4.59
CA ASP A 268 7.91 -7.77 3.20
C ASP A 268 7.57 -9.10 2.50
N GLU A 269 7.73 -10.24 3.17
CA GLU A 269 7.36 -11.55 2.60
C GLU A 269 5.85 -11.72 2.42
N ILE A 270 5.03 -11.25 3.37
CA ILE A 270 3.57 -11.23 3.24
C ILE A 270 3.18 -10.37 2.04
N SER A 271 3.73 -9.17 1.91
CA SER A 271 3.39 -8.26 0.81
C SER A 271 3.73 -8.82 -0.57
N LEU A 272 4.75 -9.67 -0.64
CA LEU A 272 5.20 -10.30 -1.89
C LEU A 272 4.47 -11.61 -2.23
N ASN A 273 3.88 -12.29 -1.25
CA ASN A 273 3.23 -13.59 -1.42
C ASN A 273 1.71 -13.54 -1.21
N SER A 274 1.16 -12.40 -0.83
CA SER A 274 -0.28 -12.24 -0.63
C SER A 274 -1.04 -12.33 -1.96
N LYS A 275 -2.22 -12.95 -1.90
CA LYS A 275 -3.18 -12.98 -3.01
C LYS A 275 -4.11 -11.77 -3.03
N VAL A 276 -4.12 -10.99 -1.94
CA VAL A 276 -4.90 -9.77 -1.78
C VAL A 276 -3.97 -8.57 -1.60
N PRO A 277 -4.44 -7.34 -1.86
CA PRO A 277 -3.67 -6.14 -1.56
C PRO A 277 -3.20 -6.09 -0.12
N VAL A 278 -2.00 -5.54 0.09
CA VAL A 278 -1.40 -5.39 1.42
C VAL A 278 -1.10 -3.93 1.71
N LEU A 279 -1.76 -3.38 2.71
CA LEU A 279 -1.47 -2.03 3.23
C LEU A 279 -0.42 -2.14 4.34
N ILE A 280 0.77 -1.67 4.05
CA ILE A 280 1.88 -1.59 5.01
C ILE A 280 1.85 -0.20 5.63
N MET A 281 1.54 -0.13 6.90
CA MET A 281 1.69 1.09 7.70
C MET A 281 3.10 1.13 8.29
N ARG A 282 3.69 2.32 8.34
CA ARG A 282 5.03 2.51 8.92
C ARG A 282 4.93 3.02 10.34
N GLU A 283 5.79 2.50 11.22
CA GLU A 283 5.89 2.97 12.58
C GLU A 283 6.31 4.45 12.62
N ILE A 284 5.71 5.19 13.53
CA ILE A 284 5.97 6.61 13.75
C ILE A 284 6.95 6.68 14.89
N GLU A 285 8.16 7.16 14.65
CA GLU A 285 9.11 7.56 15.71
C GLU A 285 8.78 8.97 16.19
N ASP A 286 9.00 9.22 17.48
CA ASP A 286 8.91 10.54 18.11
C ASP A 286 10.06 11.45 17.70
#